data_9e2cf0f2fd53fac5f7455170fb22ad74
#
_entry.id   9e2cf0f2fd53fac5f7455170fb22ad74
#
_cell.length_a   1.000
_cell.length_b   1.000
_cell.length_c   1.000
_cell.angle_alpha   90.00
_cell.angle_beta   90.00
_cell.angle_gamma   90.00
#
_symmetry.space_group_name_H-M   'P 1'
#
loop_
_entity.id
_entity.type
_entity.pdbx_description
1 polymer ?
#
loop_
_entity_poly.entity_id
_entity_poly.type
_entity_poly.pdbx_seq_one_letter_code
_entity_poly.pdbx_strand_id
1 'polypeptide(L)'
;MMGHPVWTAAGASALVVLVLIGVFIVRLRRLAGRVGSFECALRRPGLNRWMSGIATFGGDSVEWTRLVSLSVRPRYRFERADIELGGVSHRGAEGNIVDVECVYRGERFDLAMVEDSHSAMVAWLESAAPTQPKLL
;
A
#
# COMPACT_ATOMS: atom_id res chain seq x y z
N MET A 1 50.79 -3.35 4.07
CA MET A 1 50.43 -3.33 4.38
C MET A 1 49.81 -3.41 4.62
N MET A 2 49.54 -3.40 4.72
CA MET A 2 48.96 -3.54 5.15
C MET A 2 47.97 -3.39 5.20
N GLY A 3 47.31 -3.98 4.89
CA GLY A 3 45.91 -3.78 4.94
C GLY A 3 45.50 -3.41 6.30
N HIS A 4 45.02 -2.34 6.42
CA HIS A 4 44.55 -1.92 7.74
C HIS A 4 43.18 -2.54 7.97
N PRO A 5 42.99 -3.21 9.08
CA PRO A 5 41.66 -3.79 9.40
C PRO A 5 40.56 -2.73 9.40
N VAL A 6 40.89 -1.50 9.77
CA VAL A 6 39.92 -0.41 9.78
C VAL A 6 39.39 -0.13 8.37
N TRP A 7 40.28 -0.09 7.39
CA TRP A 7 39.88 0.16 6.01
C TRP A 7 39.07 -1.00 5.46
N THR A 8 39.46 -2.23 5.79
CA THR A 8 38.72 -3.40 5.37
C THR A 8 37.33 -3.43 6.00
N ALA A 9 37.24 -3.14 7.28
CA ALA A 9 35.97 -3.10 7.98
C ALA A 9 35.07 -2.01 7.44
N ALA A 10 35.62 -0.83 7.17
CA ALA A 10 34.85 0.27 6.57
C ALA A 10 34.33 -0.10 5.19
N GLY A 11 35.15 -0.73 4.36
CA GLY A 11 34.75 -1.16 3.05
C GLY A 11 33.63 -2.22 3.10
N ALA A 12 33.77 -3.18 4.02
CA ALA A 12 32.76 -4.22 4.19
C ALA A 12 31.44 -3.63 4.67
N SER A 13 31.51 -2.68 5.61
CA SER A 13 30.31 -2.01 6.12
C SER A 13 29.62 -1.20 5.03
N ALA A 14 30.38 -0.48 4.22
CA ALA A 14 29.82 0.29 3.13
C ALA A 14 29.15 -0.62 2.11
N LEU A 15 29.74 -1.76 1.82
CA LEU A 15 29.18 -2.73 0.87
C LEU A 15 27.85 -3.29 1.41
N VAL A 16 27.80 -3.64 2.68
CA VAL A 16 26.56 -4.14 3.29
C VAL A 16 25.45 -3.10 3.20
N VAL A 17 25.77 -1.84 3.53
CA VAL A 17 24.79 -0.76 3.45
C VAL A 17 24.28 -0.59 2.02
N LEU A 18 25.16 -0.62 1.03
CA LEU A 18 24.77 -0.47 -0.37
C LEU A 18 23.87 -1.64 -0.81
N VAL A 19 24.19 -2.85 -0.40
CA VAL A 19 23.37 -4.01 -0.71
C VAL A 19 21.97 -3.87 -0.10
N LEU A 20 21.90 -3.45 1.16
CA LEU A 20 20.61 -3.25 1.82
C LEU A 20 19.78 -2.18 1.14
N ILE A 21 20.40 -1.07 0.77
CA ILE A 21 19.72 -0.01 0.05
C ILE A 21 19.22 -0.52 -1.31
N GLY A 22 20.05 -1.27 -2.02
CA GLY A 22 19.67 -1.84 -3.32
C GLY A 22 18.49 -2.78 -3.18
N VAL A 23 18.51 -3.67 -2.19
CA VAL A 23 17.42 -4.59 -1.94
C VAL A 23 16.13 -3.83 -1.62
N PHE A 24 16.24 -2.78 -0.80
CA PHE A 24 15.09 -1.98 -0.43
C PHE A 24 14.50 -1.26 -1.65
N ILE A 25 15.33 -0.68 -2.49
CA ILE A 25 14.90 0.00 -3.71
C ILE A 25 14.21 -0.98 -4.67
N VAL A 26 14.79 -2.16 -4.87
CA VAL A 26 14.20 -3.17 -5.74
C VAL A 26 12.84 -3.60 -5.19
N ARG A 27 12.74 -3.79 -3.88
CA ARG A 27 11.50 -4.15 -3.24
C ARG A 27 10.41 -3.09 -3.45
N LEU A 28 10.76 -1.82 -3.28
CA LEU A 28 9.82 -0.73 -3.50
C LEU A 28 9.36 -0.68 -4.94
N ARG A 29 10.27 -0.86 -5.89
CA ARG A 29 9.92 -0.85 -7.31
C ARG A 29 9.01 -2.00 -7.67
N ARG A 30 9.24 -3.16 -7.09
CA ARG A 30 8.38 -4.31 -7.36
C ARG A 30 6.97 -4.10 -6.85
N LEU A 31 6.83 -3.51 -5.67
CA LEU A 31 5.52 -3.23 -5.11
C LEU A 31 4.81 -2.12 -5.88
N ALA A 32 5.51 -1.04 -6.17
CA ALA A 32 4.92 0.10 -6.86
C ALA A 32 4.71 -0.15 -8.35
N GLY A 33 5.50 -1.05 -8.93
CA GLY A 33 5.42 -1.34 -10.35
C GLY A 33 4.37 -2.36 -10.75
N ARG A 34 3.67 -2.94 -9.80
CA ARG A 34 2.61 -3.89 -10.13
C ARG A 34 1.45 -3.16 -10.77
N VAL A 35 0.86 -3.78 -11.78
CA VAL A 35 -0.32 -3.22 -12.42
C VAL A 35 -1.43 -3.10 -11.38
N GLY A 36 -2.04 -1.93 -11.29
CA GLY A 36 -3.09 -1.71 -10.33
C GLY A 36 -2.62 -1.37 -8.92
N SER A 37 -1.33 -1.07 -8.75
CA SER A 37 -0.81 -0.67 -7.44
C SER A 37 -0.87 0.84 -7.27
N PHE A 38 -1.10 1.28 -6.07
CA PHE A 38 -1.09 2.71 -5.75
C PHE A 38 -0.69 2.92 -4.29
N GLU A 39 -0.16 4.11 -4.00
CA GLU A 39 0.20 4.46 -2.64
C GLU A 39 -1.06 4.72 -1.83
N CYS A 40 -1.12 4.17 -0.65
CA CYS A 40 -2.29 4.30 0.20
C CYS A 40 -1.86 4.19 1.65
N ALA A 41 -2.14 5.23 2.44
CA ALA A 41 -1.90 5.18 3.87
C ALA A 41 -3.14 4.63 4.56
N LEU A 42 -2.93 3.91 5.63
CA LEU A 42 -4.01 3.28 6.37
C LEU A 42 -3.95 3.69 7.83
N ARG A 43 -5.10 4.02 8.40
CA ARG A 43 -5.21 4.35 9.82
C ARG A 43 -6.34 3.53 10.44
N ARG A 44 -6.00 2.75 11.44
CA ARG A 44 -6.98 1.93 12.13
C ARG A 44 -7.71 2.74 13.20
N PRO A 45 -8.92 2.34 13.56
CA PRO A 45 -9.66 3.01 14.62
C PRO A 45 -8.87 2.99 15.91
N GLY A 46 -8.90 4.08 16.62
CA GLY A 46 -8.20 4.19 17.89
C GLY A 46 -6.73 4.52 17.78
N LEU A 47 -6.18 4.52 16.58
CA LEU A 47 -4.80 4.92 16.35
C LEU A 47 -4.79 6.26 15.64
N ASN A 48 -3.92 7.16 16.10
CA ASN A 48 -3.79 8.47 15.48
C ASN A 48 -2.68 8.49 14.45
N ARG A 49 -2.15 7.32 14.12
CA ARG A 49 -1.03 7.22 13.20
C ARG A 49 -1.47 6.65 11.88
N TRP A 50 -0.99 7.29 10.82
CA TRP A 50 -1.13 6.76 9.48
C TRP A 50 0.05 5.85 9.18
N MET A 51 -0.23 4.71 8.59
CA MET A 51 0.83 3.79 8.15
C MET A 51 0.89 3.87 6.62
N SER A 52 2.05 4.24 6.10
CA SER A 52 2.23 4.30 4.65
C SER A 52 2.36 2.91 4.07
N GLY A 53 1.76 2.68 2.94
CA GLY A 53 1.81 1.40 2.28
C GLY A 53 1.45 1.48 0.82
N ILE A 54 1.39 0.32 0.20
CA ILE A 54 1.02 0.15 -1.20
C ILE A 54 -0.17 -0.78 -1.25
N ALA A 55 -1.22 -0.34 -1.92
CA ALA A 55 -2.39 -1.17 -2.16
C ALA A 55 -2.32 -1.69 -3.59
N THR A 56 -2.68 -2.94 -3.79
CA THR A 56 -2.64 -3.59 -5.09
C THR A 56 -3.98 -4.26 -5.35
N PHE A 57 -4.60 -3.93 -6.47
CA PHE A 57 -5.84 -4.59 -6.87
C PHE A 57 -5.57 -5.99 -7.39
N GLY A 58 -6.28 -6.95 -6.85
CA GLY A 58 -6.29 -8.29 -7.41
C GLY A 58 -7.59 -8.54 -8.16
N GLY A 59 -7.89 -9.78 -8.43
CA GLY A 59 -9.15 -10.14 -9.07
C GLY A 59 -10.35 -9.85 -8.20
N ASP A 60 -10.30 -10.34 -6.97
CA ASP A 60 -11.41 -10.22 -6.03
C ASP A 60 -11.04 -9.54 -4.72
N SER A 61 -9.83 -9.04 -4.60
CA SER A 61 -9.38 -8.44 -3.36
C SER A 61 -8.39 -7.33 -3.62
N VAL A 62 -8.23 -6.45 -2.65
CA VAL A 62 -7.14 -5.48 -2.64
C VAL A 62 -6.22 -5.84 -1.49
N GLU A 63 -4.93 -5.88 -1.77
CA GLU A 63 -3.92 -6.22 -0.78
C GLU A 63 -3.13 -4.98 -0.41
N TRP A 64 -2.99 -4.75 0.87
CA TRP A 64 -2.24 -3.61 1.38
C TRP A 64 -0.98 -4.10 2.07
N THR A 65 0.17 -3.60 1.63
CA THR A 65 1.47 -3.96 2.17
C THR A 65 2.11 -2.72 2.77
N ARG A 66 2.58 -2.84 3.99
CA ARG A 66 3.24 -1.73 4.65
C ARG A 66 4.56 -1.42 3.95
N LEU A 67 4.78 -0.14 3.68
CA LEU A 67 5.92 0.30 2.87
C LEU A 67 7.25 0.04 3.53
N VAL A 68 7.35 0.25 4.83
CA VAL A 68 8.60 0.08 5.57
C VAL A 68 8.74 -1.28 6.25
N SER A 69 8.08 -2.28 5.71
CA SER A 69 8.18 -3.63 6.24
C SER A 69 9.19 -4.43 5.43
N LEU A 70 9.91 -5.31 6.09
CA LEU A 70 10.82 -6.23 5.42
C LEU A 70 10.07 -7.43 4.83
N SER A 71 8.84 -7.62 5.22
CA SER A 71 8.02 -8.70 4.71
C SER A 71 7.45 -8.33 3.36
N VAL A 72 7.38 -9.28 2.45
CA VAL A 72 6.72 -9.09 1.16
C VAL A 72 5.26 -9.53 1.20
N ARG A 73 4.84 -10.06 2.33
CA ARG A 73 3.45 -10.47 2.49
C ARG A 73 2.56 -9.27 2.75
N PRO A 74 1.36 -9.25 2.17
CA PRO A 74 0.41 -8.18 2.49
C PRO A 74 0.08 -8.20 3.97
N ARG A 75 -0.01 -7.03 4.56
CA ARG A 75 -0.41 -6.93 5.96
C ARG A 75 -1.93 -7.07 6.09
N TYR A 76 -2.66 -6.55 5.13
CA TYR A 76 -4.12 -6.66 5.09
C TYR A 76 -4.55 -7.07 3.70
N ARG A 77 -5.61 -7.83 3.66
CA ARG A 77 -6.22 -8.22 2.40
C ARG A 77 -7.72 -8.00 2.56
N PHE A 78 -8.29 -7.22 1.66
CA PHE A 78 -9.71 -6.88 1.73
C PHE A 78 -10.42 -7.51 0.53
N GLU A 79 -11.36 -8.38 0.81
CA GLU A 79 -12.15 -8.99 -0.24
C GLU A 79 -13.12 -7.96 -0.80
N ARG A 80 -13.23 -7.90 -2.12
CA ARG A 80 -14.08 -6.92 -2.79
C ARG A 80 -15.52 -6.95 -2.30
N ALA A 81 -16.04 -8.15 -2.07
CA ALA A 81 -17.43 -8.33 -1.67
C ALA A 81 -17.73 -7.81 -0.27
N ASP A 82 -16.71 -7.67 0.55
CA ASP A 82 -16.89 -7.35 1.96
C ASP A 82 -16.44 -5.95 2.36
N ILE A 83 -15.83 -5.21 1.44
CA ILE A 83 -15.36 -3.86 1.76
C ILE A 83 -16.36 -2.83 1.26
N GLU A 84 -16.60 -1.82 2.07
CA GLU A 84 -17.48 -0.71 1.72
C GLU A 84 -16.73 0.60 1.90
N LEU A 85 -16.88 1.47 0.90
CA LEU A 85 -16.32 2.82 0.98
C LEU A 85 -17.39 3.77 1.43
N GLY A 86 -17.08 4.59 2.42
CA GLY A 86 -18.01 5.57 2.95
C GLY A 86 -17.62 6.99 2.57
N GLY A 87 -17.70 7.87 3.54
CA GLY A 87 -17.45 9.29 3.31
C GLY A 87 -16.04 9.61 2.86
N VAL A 88 -15.91 10.64 2.07
CA VAL A 88 -14.64 11.10 1.53
C VAL A 88 -14.41 12.52 1.98
N SER A 89 -13.22 12.80 2.48
CA SER A 89 -12.83 14.14 2.89
C SER A 89 -11.53 14.51 2.20
N HIS A 90 -11.48 15.70 1.64
CA HIS A 90 -10.26 16.19 1.02
C HIS A 90 -9.34 16.77 2.09
N ARG A 91 -8.05 16.50 1.98
CA ARG A 91 -7.06 17.08 2.84
C ARG A 91 -6.60 18.40 2.26
N GLY A 92 -6.89 19.47 2.94
CA GLY A 92 -6.45 20.76 2.52
C GLY A 92 -7.13 21.24 1.24
N ALA A 93 -6.98 22.51 0.97
CA ALA A 93 -7.65 23.14 -0.15
C ALA A 93 -7.01 22.83 -1.49
N GLU A 94 -5.73 22.55 -1.49
CA GLU A 94 -5.03 22.33 -2.74
C GLU A 94 -4.59 20.88 -2.93
N GLY A 95 -4.84 20.05 -1.95
CA GLY A 95 -4.39 18.68 -2.01
C GLY A 95 -5.31 17.82 -2.83
N ASN A 96 -4.72 16.92 -3.59
CA ASN A 96 -5.48 15.87 -4.25
C ASN A 96 -5.44 14.58 -3.44
N ILE A 97 -5.13 14.67 -2.16
CA ILE A 97 -5.20 13.54 -1.24
C ILE A 97 -6.58 13.54 -0.60
N VAL A 98 -7.22 12.40 -0.62
CA VAL A 98 -8.52 12.21 0.01
C VAL A 98 -8.42 11.18 1.12
N ASP A 99 -9.15 11.42 2.20
CA ASP A 99 -9.30 10.48 3.29
C ASP A 99 -10.64 9.78 3.08
N VAL A 100 -10.61 8.48 3.02
CA VAL A 100 -11.80 7.68 2.72
C VAL A 100 -12.11 6.81 3.91
N GLU A 101 -13.34 6.90 4.41
CA GLU A 101 -13.79 6.01 5.46
C GLU A 101 -14.16 4.67 4.84
N CYS A 102 -13.68 3.60 5.43
CA CYS A 102 -13.92 2.26 4.93
C CYS A 102 -14.48 1.38 6.03
N VAL A 103 -15.28 0.41 5.64
CA VAL A 103 -15.77 -0.61 6.55
C VAL A 103 -15.48 -1.96 5.93
N TYR A 104 -14.86 -2.84 6.69
CA TYR A 104 -14.57 -4.19 6.23
C TYR A 104 -15.01 -5.16 7.33
N ARG A 105 -16.01 -5.96 7.00
CA ARG A 105 -16.57 -6.95 7.91
C ARG A 105 -16.89 -6.37 9.30
N GLY A 106 -17.48 -5.17 9.30
CA GLY A 106 -17.87 -4.51 10.52
C GLY A 106 -16.81 -3.64 11.18
N GLU A 107 -15.57 -3.70 10.70
CA GLU A 107 -14.51 -2.87 11.25
C GLU A 107 -14.30 -1.63 10.41
N ARG A 108 -14.18 -0.50 11.06
CA ARG A 108 -13.96 0.78 10.39
C ARG A 108 -12.47 1.10 10.37
N PHE A 109 -12.05 1.70 9.28
CA PHE A 109 -10.69 2.21 9.17
C PHE A 109 -10.68 3.29 8.10
N ASP A 110 -9.59 4.05 8.04
CA ASP A 110 -9.47 5.13 7.07
C ASP A 110 -8.32 4.83 6.12
N LEU A 111 -8.51 5.16 4.86
CA LEU A 111 -7.47 5.10 3.85
C LEU A 111 -7.23 6.51 3.32
N ALA A 112 -5.97 6.85 3.09
CA ALA A 112 -5.61 8.12 2.46
C ALA A 112 -4.89 7.83 1.17
N MET A 113 -5.35 8.42 0.09
CA MET A 113 -4.80 8.16 -1.25
C MET A 113 -5.03 9.39 -2.12
N VAL A 114 -4.35 9.43 -3.26
CA VAL A 114 -4.62 10.50 -4.22
C VAL A 114 -5.99 10.29 -4.83
N GLU A 115 -6.60 11.37 -5.27
CA GLU A 115 -7.96 11.34 -5.80
C GLU A 115 -8.12 10.37 -6.96
N ASP A 116 -7.14 10.30 -7.85
CA ASP A 116 -7.18 9.37 -8.98
C ASP A 116 -7.20 7.91 -8.52
N SER A 117 -6.48 7.60 -7.45
CA SER A 117 -6.47 6.26 -6.89
C SER A 117 -7.83 5.92 -6.27
N HIS A 118 -8.44 6.89 -5.64
CA HIS A 118 -9.78 6.71 -5.09
C HIS A 118 -10.78 6.40 -6.20
N SER A 119 -10.72 7.16 -7.29
CA SER A 119 -11.59 6.92 -8.44
C SER A 119 -11.39 5.54 -9.03
N ALA A 120 -10.14 5.10 -9.12
CA ALA A 120 -9.82 3.76 -9.60
C ALA A 120 -10.38 2.68 -8.66
N MET A 121 -10.30 2.92 -7.36
CA MET A 121 -10.81 1.98 -6.37
C MET A 121 -12.33 1.86 -6.45
N VAL A 122 -13.03 2.98 -6.62
CA VAL A 122 -14.47 2.98 -6.80
C VAL A 122 -14.84 2.19 -8.05
N ALA A 123 -14.14 2.43 -9.15
CA ALA A 123 -14.39 1.72 -10.40
C ALA A 123 -14.15 0.22 -10.24
N TRP A 124 -13.09 -0.15 -9.52
CA TRP A 124 -12.78 -1.54 -9.26
C TRP A 124 -13.88 -2.23 -8.44
N LEU A 125 -14.40 -1.54 -7.42
CA LEU A 125 -15.49 -2.06 -6.62
C LEU A 125 -16.77 -2.22 -7.43
N GLU A 126 -17.05 -1.25 -8.27
CA GLU A 126 -18.24 -1.30 -9.11
C GLU A 126 -18.16 -2.34 -10.22
N SER A 127 -16.95 -2.61 -10.70
CA SER A 127 -16.76 -3.63 -11.72
C SER A 127 -16.93 -5.04 -11.20
N ALA A 128 -17.05 -5.15 -9.93
CA ALA A 128 -17.28 -6.42 -9.31
C ALA A 128 -18.66 -6.82 -9.45
N ALA A 129 -19.19 -6.36 -10.26
CA ALA A 129 -20.40 -6.58 -10.47
C ALA A 129 -20.87 -7.85 -10.40
N PRO A 130 -21.69 -7.98 -10.00
CA PRO A 130 -22.28 -8.95 -9.81
C PRO A 130 -22.45 -9.82 -10.75
N THR A 131 -22.10 -10.21 -10.72
CA THR A 131 -22.25 -11.03 -11.16
C THR A 131 -23.29 -11.26 -11.80
N GLN A 132 -23.63 -10.93 -12.33
CA GLN A 132 -24.39 -11.06 -12.98
C GLN A 132 -24.58 -12.11 -13.46
N PRO A 133 -25.15 -12.49 -13.49
CA PRO A 133 -25.33 -13.48 -13.76
C PRO A 133 -25.27 -14.03 -14.88
N LYS A 134 -25.28 -14.23 -14.96
CA LYS A 134 -25.27 -14.71 -15.63
C LYS A 134 -25.93 -15.08 -16.29
N LEU A 135 -26.31 -14.93 -16.46
CA LEU A 135 -26.89 -15.17 -17.01
C LEU A 135 -27.11 -15.85 -17.68
N LEU A 136 -27.14 -16.03 -17.80
CA LEU A 136 -27.40 -16.42 -18.38
C LEU A 136 -27.54 -16.98 -18.62
#